data_c933bf4583fb11297d097eca9df77d8b
#
_entry.id   c933bf4583fb11297d097eca9df77d8b
#
_cell.length_a   1.000
_cell.length_b   1.000
_cell.length_c   1.000
_cell.angle_alpha   90.00
_cell.angle_beta   90.00
_cell.angle_gamma   90.00
#
_symmetry.space_group_name_H-M   'P 1'
#
loop_
_entity.id
_entity.type
_entity.pdbx_description
1 polymer ?
#
loop_
_entity_poly.entity_id
_entity_poly.type
_entity_poly.pdbx_seq_one_letter_code
_entity_poly.pdbx_strand_id
1 'polypeptide(L)'
;KINKPKFSSLKLDFKGFYYISKIVKASKLGDAAILKEIIKILGTEKIKVISSVSFNPELILAKGNYTKIKPNKDDQNDIKKGIVSLNKLSSHNHVQGLIVRNNKVVAKESSKGTKKMIQSVKNIKKITGILIKFPKKKQDLRIDLPTIGIDTFKDCKKSGLKGIVLKAKQNVILDRSRCINFANKNRMFLISK
;
A
#
# COMPACT_ATOMS: atom_id res chain seq x y z
N LYS A 1 9.28 3.86 -3.88
CA LYS A 1 10.03 5.08 -4.26
C LYS A 1 10.59 4.90 -5.65
N ILE A 2 10.36 5.86 -6.54
CA ILE A 2 10.89 5.82 -7.92
C ILE A 2 12.36 6.21 -7.89
N ASN A 3 13.22 5.34 -8.42
CA ASN A 3 14.62 5.68 -8.61
C ASN A 3 14.75 6.61 -9.82
N LYS A 4 15.27 7.81 -9.58
CA LYS A 4 15.47 8.80 -10.63
C LYS A 4 16.76 8.47 -11.39
N PRO A 5 16.72 8.34 -12.73
CA PRO A 5 17.93 8.17 -13.52
C PRO A 5 18.79 9.43 -13.46
N LYS A 6 20.09 9.29 -13.68
CA LYS A 6 20.97 10.45 -13.88
C LYS A 6 20.61 11.10 -15.22
N PHE A 7 20.42 12.41 -15.24
CA PHE A 7 20.08 13.14 -16.47
C PHE A 7 21.09 12.93 -17.58
N SER A 8 22.39 12.82 -17.23
CA SER A 8 23.47 12.55 -18.17
C SER A 8 23.38 11.19 -18.87
N SER A 9 22.60 10.24 -18.33
CA SER A 9 22.42 8.91 -18.94
C SER A 9 21.19 8.83 -19.85
N LEU A 10 20.42 9.90 -19.98
CA LEU A 10 19.21 9.93 -20.81
C LEU A 10 19.55 10.37 -22.22
N LYS A 11 19.33 9.50 -23.20
CA LYS A 11 19.36 9.85 -24.64
C LYS A 11 17.98 10.39 -25.00
N LEU A 12 17.80 11.70 -25.04
CA LEU A 12 16.52 12.35 -25.30
C LEU A 12 16.46 12.82 -26.75
N ASP A 13 15.34 12.54 -27.42
CA ASP A 13 14.92 13.19 -28.65
C ASP A 13 14.19 14.50 -28.37
N PHE A 14 13.71 15.20 -29.38
CA PHE A 14 12.99 16.48 -29.25
C PHE A 14 11.74 16.36 -28.35
N LYS A 15 10.97 15.28 -28.46
CA LYS A 15 9.81 15.03 -27.59
C LYS A 15 10.24 14.74 -26.17
N GLY A 16 11.29 13.96 -25.99
CA GLY A 16 11.89 13.68 -24.69
C GLY A 16 12.32 14.95 -23.97
N PHE A 17 12.99 15.88 -24.67
CA PHE A 17 13.33 17.21 -24.10
C PHE A 17 12.09 18.00 -23.65
N TYR A 18 11.05 18.02 -24.47
CA TYR A 18 9.81 18.70 -24.11
C TYR A 18 9.15 18.09 -22.86
N TYR A 19 9.07 16.76 -22.76
CA TYR A 19 8.40 16.10 -21.66
C TYR A 19 9.23 16.02 -20.39
N ILE A 20 10.58 15.93 -20.50
CA ILE A 20 11.43 15.80 -19.32
C ILE A 20 11.29 16.99 -18.36
N SER A 21 11.13 18.21 -18.89
CA SER A 21 10.92 19.41 -18.09
C SER A 21 9.68 19.31 -17.19
N LYS A 22 8.58 18.71 -17.72
CA LYS A 22 7.33 18.47 -16.98
C LYS A 22 7.52 17.43 -15.88
N ILE A 23 8.23 16.32 -16.21
CA ILE A 23 8.53 15.26 -15.25
C ILE A 23 9.43 15.78 -14.12
N VAL A 24 10.43 16.60 -14.44
CA VAL A 24 11.30 17.22 -13.43
C VAL A 24 10.52 18.13 -12.48
N LYS A 25 9.61 18.96 -13.01
CA LYS A 25 8.72 19.78 -12.19
C LYS A 25 7.84 18.91 -11.28
N ALA A 26 7.20 17.86 -11.84
CA ALA A 26 6.38 16.92 -11.08
C ALA A 26 7.18 16.17 -9.99
N SER A 27 8.47 15.90 -10.25
CA SER A 27 9.32 15.16 -9.31
C SER A 27 9.57 15.91 -7.99
N LYS A 28 9.44 17.23 -7.98
CA LYS A 28 9.52 18.05 -6.74
C LYS A 28 8.31 17.81 -5.84
N LEU A 29 7.19 17.36 -6.39
CA LEU A 29 5.94 17.10 -5.68
C LEU A 29 5.79 15.63 -5.23
N GLY A 30 6.75 14.77 -5.59
CA GLY A 30 6.80 13.36 -5.18
C GLY A 30 6.37 12.35 -6.24
N ASP A 31 6.52 11.05 -5.92
CA ASP A 31 6.34 9.96 -6.87
C ASP A 31 4.94 9.91 -7.52
N ALA A 32 3.88 10.19 -6.75
CA ALA A 32 2.52 10.22 -7.28
C ALA A 32 2.29 11.33 -8.33
N ALA A 33 2.97 12.46 -8.20
CA ALA A 33 2.90 13.55 -9.18
C ALA A 33 3.64 13.17 -10.47
N ILE A 34 4.79 12.49 -10.36
CA ILE A 34 5.51 11.96 -11.52
C ILE A 34 4.62 11.01 -12.30
N LEU A 35 3.99 10.05 -11.62
CA LEU A 35 3.12 9.06 -12.25
C LEU A 35 1.92 9.72 -12.96
N LYS A 36 1.28 10.71 -12.32
CA LYS A 36 0.18 11.47 -12.95
C LYS A 36 0.64 12.21 -14.19
N GLU A 37 1.82 12.84 -14.16
CA GLU A 37 2.34 13.55 -15.32
C GLU A 37 2.68 12.59 -16.46
N ILE A 38 3.23 11.41 -16.17
CA ILE A 38 3.47 10.35 -17.17
C ILE A 38 2.16 9.91 -17.83
N ILE A 39 1.09 9.67 -17.05
CA ILE A 39 -0.22 9.33 -17.62
C ILE A 39 -0.72 10.43 -18.57
N LYS A 40 -0.57 11.69 -18.15
CA LYS A 40 -1.00 12.83 -18.96
C LYS A 40 -0.21 12.89 -20.27
N ILE A 41 1.09 12.69 -20.23
CA ILE A 41 1.94 12.64 -21.42
C ILE A 41 1.51 11.50 -22.34
N LEU A 42 1.31 10.29 -21.81
CA LEU A 42 0.83 9.15 -22.58
C LEU A 42 -0.53 9.43 -23.24
N GLY A 43 -1.43 10.10 -22.51
CA GLY A 43 -2.72 10.52 -23.05
C GLY A 43 -2.61 11.53 -24.19
N THR A 44 -1.66 12.47 -24.15
CA THR A 44 -1.40 13.41 -25.27
C THR A 44 -0.84 12.68 -26.49
N GLU A 45 -0.12 11.59 -26.31
CA GLU A 45 0.37 10.71 -27.37
C GLU A 45 -0.67 9.63 -27.78
N LYS A 46 -1.93 9.78 -27.36
CA LYS A 46 -3.04 8.84 -27.65
C LYS A 46 -2.81 7.42 -27.13
N ILE A 47 -1.93 7.24 -26.15
CA ILE A 47 -1.65 5.95 -25.50
C ILE A 47 -2.57 5.82 -24.29
N LYS A 48 -3.42 4.80 -24.29
CA LYS A 48 -4.35 4.51 -23.20
C LYS A 48 -3.63 3.74 -22.10
N VAL A 49 -3.60 4.31 -20.88
CA VAL A 49 -3.09 3.63 -19.69
C VAL A 49 -4.20 2.77 -19.08
N ILE A 50 -3.94 1.50 -18.90
CA ILE A 50 -4.84 0.51 -18.30
C ILE A 50 -4.23 -0.05 -17.02
N SER A 51 -5.09 -0.56 -16.13
CA SER A 51 -4.63 -1.13 -14.87
C SER A 51 -3.99 -2.51 -15.09
N SER A 52 -2.84 -2.75 -14.47
CA SER A 52 -2.17 -4.07 -14.50
C SER A 52 -3.04 -5.19 -13.93
N VAL A 53 -3.90 -4.89 -12.96
CA VAL A 53 -4.81 -5.88 -12.35
C VAL A 53 -5.96 -6.28 -13.27
N SER A 54 -6.19 -5.57 -14.37
CA SER A 54 -7.17 -6.00 -15.39
C SER A 54 -6.73 -7.27 -16.12
N PHE A 55 -5.42 -7.53 -16.18
CA PHE A 55 -4.83 -8.73 -16.79
C PHE A 55 -4.41 -9.77 -15.76
N ASN A 56 -4.20 -9.36 -14.52
CA ASN A 56 -3.75 -10.22 -13.44
C ASN A 56 -4.67 -10.06 -12.22
N PRO A 57 -5.94 -10.49 -12.30
CA PRO A 57 -6.92 -10.32 -11.23
C PRO A 57 -6.55 -11.09 -9.95
N GLU A 58 -5.67 -12.09 -10.06
CA GLU A 58 -5.15 -12.84 -8.91
C GLU A 58 -4.27 -12.00 -7.98
N LEU A 59 -3.75 -10.87 -8.46
CA LEU A 59 -2.96 -9.94 -7.63
C LEU A 59 -3.80 -9.17 -6.60
N ILE A 60 -5.12 -9.15 -6.74
CA ILE A 60 -6.02 -8.47 -5.83
C ILE A 60 -6.91 -9.44 -5.08
N LEU A 61 -7.42 -9.00 -3.93
CA LEU A 61 -8.34 -9.80 -3.11
C LEU A 61 -9.76 -9.26 -3.23
N ALA A 62 -10.73 -10.12 -3.47
CA ALA A 62 -12.14 -9.81 -3.25
C ALA A 62 -12.40 -9.60 -1.74
N LYS A 63 -13.58 -9.13 -1.37
CA LYS A 63 -13.98 -9.03 0.03
C LYS A 63 -14.04 -10.42 0.66
N GLY A 64 -13.38 -10.60 1.81
CA GLY A 64 -13.40 -11.90 2.49
C GLY A 64 -12.25 -12.09 3.48
N ASN A 65 -12.26 -13.26 4.13
CA ASN A 65 -11.16 -13.74 4.96
C ASN A 65 -10.37 -14.81 4.18
N TYR A 66 -9.05 -14.69 4.20
CA TYR A 66 -8.15 -15.51 3.38
C TYR A 66 -7.29 -16.49 4.19
N THR A 67 -7.42 -16.47 5.51
CA THR A 67 -6.64 -17.27 6.44
C THR A 67 -7.50 -18.12 7.34
N LYS A 68 -6.92 -19.20 7.93
CA LYS A 68 -7.61 -20.05 8.89
C LYS A 68 -8.06 -19.27 10.13
N ILE A 69 -7.22 -18.37 10.61
CA ILE A 69 -7.55 -17.48 11.73
C ILE A 69 -8.43 -16.35 11.22
N LYS A 70 -9.49 -16.07 11.96
CA LYS A 70 -10.40 -14.94 11.74
C LYS A 70 -10.22 -13.89 12.85
N PRO A 71 -10.49 -12.62 12.58
CA PRO A 71 -10.46 -11.59 13.62
C PRO A 71 -11.54 -11.85 14.67
N ASN A 72 -11.16 -11.80 15.95
CA ASN A 72 -12.09 -11.87 17.07
C ASN A 72 -12.77 -10.51 17.31
N LYS A 73 -13.58 -10.39 18.38
CA LYS A 73 -14.35 -9.17 18.72
C LYS A 73 -13.44 -7.95 18.91
N ASP A 74 -12.34 -8.12 19.64
CA ASP A 74 -11.36 -7.04 19.88
C ASP A 74 -10.68 -6.62 18.59
N ASP A 75 -10.26 -7.60 17.78
CA ASP A 75 -9.68 -7.35 16.44
C ASP A 75 -10.66 -6.58 15.55
N GLN A 76 -11.97 -6.90 15.61
CA GLN A 76 -12.99 -6.19 14.85
C GLN A 76 -13.17 -4.73 15.32
N ASN A 77 -13.03 -4.46 16.60
CA ASN A 77 -13.05 -3.09 17.15
C ASN A 77 -11.82 -2.31 16.64
N ASP A 78 -10.63 -2.94 16.69
CA ASP A 78 -9.41 -2.37 16.14
C ASP A 78 -9.54 -2.07 14.64
N ILE A 79 -10.15 -2.98 13.87
CA ILE A 79 -10.42 -2.81 12.44
C ILE A 79 -11.34 -1.61 12.20
N LYS A 80 -12.48 -1.53 12.92
CA LYS A 80 -13.41 -0.41 12.81
C LYS A 80 -12.72 0.91 13.12
N LYS A 81 -12.01 0.97 14.25
CA LYS A 81 -11.24 2.15 14.66
C LYS A 81 -10.24 2.58 13.59
N GLY A 82 -9.50 1.62 13.06
CA GLY A 82 -8.49 1.89 12.05
C GLY A 82 -9.06 2.38 10.73
N ILE A 83 -10.14 1.78 10.23
CA ILE A 83 -10.80 2.21 9.00
C ILE A 83 -11.32 3.65 9.14
N VAL A 84 -12.01 3.96 10.25
CA VAL A 84 -12.50 5.32 10.53
C VAL A 84 -11.34 6.32 10.60
N SER A 85 -10.27 5.97 11.32
CA SER A 85 -9.09 6.83 11.46
C SER A 85 -8.39 7.03 10.11
N LEU A 86 -8.23 5.98 9.31
CA LEU A 86 -7.58 6.06 8.00
C LEU A 86 -8.41 6.90 7.02
N ASN A 87 -9.74 6.77 7.03
CA ASN A 87 -10.62 7.57 6.20
C ASN A 87 -10.56 9.07 6.53
N LYS A 88 -10.42 9.42 7.81
CA LYS A 88 -10.21 10.82 8.25
C LYS A 88 -8.84 11.35 7.78
N LEU A 89 -7.78 10.55 7.92
CA LEU A 89 -6.43 10.92 7.55
C LEU A 89 -6.21 10.97 6.03
N SER A 90 -6.87 10.11 5.26
CA SER A 90 -6.71 10.04 3.80
C SER A 90 -7.28 11.26 3.06
N SER A 91 -8.09 12.09 3.72
CA SER A 91 -8.54 13.38 3.17
C SER A 91 -7.43 14.45 3.20
N HIS A 92 -6.45 14.31 4.11
CA HIS A 92 -5.41 15.31 4.40
C HIS A 92 -4.00 14.93 3.94
N ASN A 93 -3.82 13.89 3.11
CA ASN A 93 -2.57 13.48 2.47
C ASN A 93 -1.83 12.25 3.04
N HIS A 94 -1.26 11.53 2.10
CA HIS A 94 -0.09 10.62 2.14
C HIS A 94 -0.22 9.35 2.97
N VAL A 95 -1.18 9.20 3.90
CA VAL A 95 -1.29 8.03 4.76
C VAL A 95 -2.07 6.92 4.04
N GLN A 96 -1.39 5.82 3.73
CA GLN A 96 -1.98 4.60 3.16
C GLN A 96 -2.12 3.48 4.19
N GLY A 97 -1.46 3.61 5.33
CA GLY A 97 -1.42 2.58 6.33
C GLY A 97 -1.37 3.12 7.75
N LEU A 98 -1.91 2.36 8.66
CA LEU A 98 -1.79 2.58 10.09
C LEU A 98 -1.82 1.27 10.85
N ILE A 99 -1.33 1.31 12.09
CA ILE A 99 -1.38 0.18 13.02
C ILE A 99 -2.28 0.56 14.17
N VAL A 100 -3.25 -0.32 14.45
CA VAL A 100 -4.16 -0.20 15.59
C VAL A 100 -3.86 -1.32 16.58
N ARG A 101 -3.89 -1.00 17.85
CA ARG A 101 -3.71 -1.94 18.94
C ARG A 101 -4.56 -1.49 20.13
N ASN A 102 -5.39 -2.39 20.66
CA ASN A 102 -6.27 -2.11 21.79
C ASN A 102 -7.11 -0.82 21.58
N ASN A 103 -7.77 -0.74 20.44
CA ASN A 103 -8.62 0.40 20.01
C ASN A 103 -7.89 1.75 19.91
N LYS A 104 -6.56 1.76 19.85
CA LYS A 104 -5.73 2.96 19.69
C LYS A 104 -4.86 2.88 18.43
N VAL A 105 -4.78 3.96 17.68
CA VAL A 105 -3.81 4.08 16.58
C VAL A 105 -2.43 4.29 17.17
N VAL A 106 -1.56 3.29 17.02
CA VAL A 106 -0.21 3.30 17.60
C VAL A 106 0.89 3.72 16.61
N ALA A 107 0.62 3.64 15.31
CA ALA A 107 1.51 4.15 14.27
C ALA A 107 0.74 4.54 13.01
N LYS A 108 1.26 5.54 12.29
CA LYS A 108 0.75 6.02 11.01
C LYS A 108 1.87 6.01 9.98
N GLU A 109 1.54 5.63 8.75
CA GLU A 109 2.51 5.65 7.66
C GLU A 109 2.95 7.08 7.35
N SER A 110 4.24 7.26 7.15
CA SER A 110 4.85 8.53 6.74
C SER A 110 5.54 8.34 5.38
N SER A 111 6.24 9.37 4.91
CA SER A 111 7.10 9.30 3.72
C SER A 111 8.18 8.21 3.79
N LYS A 112 8.48 7.69 4.99
CA LYS A 112 9.43 6.57 5.21
C LYS A 112 8.83 5.20 4.84
N GLY A 113 7.53 5.12 4.57
CA GLY A 113 6.82 3.94 4.08
C GLY A 113 6.40 2.93 5.15
N THR A 114 5.64 1.92 4.71
CA THR A 114 5.02 0.90 5.56
C THR A 114 6.03 0.12 6.40
N LYS A 115 7.18 -0.26 5.82
CA LYS A 115 8.21 -1.03 6.54
C LYS A 115 8.70 -0.29 7.80
N LYS A 116 9.06 0.98 7.66
CA LYS A 116 9.52 1.80 8.79
C LYS A 116 8.41 2.02 9.82
N MET A 117 7.16 2.18 9.39
CA MET A 117 6.02 2.25 10.30
C MET A 117 5.87 0.97 11.13
N ILE A 118 5.93 -0.21 10.50
CA ILE A 118 5.83 -1.49 11.21
C ILE A 118 6.98 -1.64 12.20
N GLN A 119 8.20 -1.33 11.79
CA GLN A 119 9.40 -1.44 12.63
C GLN A 119 9.43 -0.44 13.79
N SER A 120 8.70 0.68 13.71
CA SER A 120 8.61 1.67 14.79
C SER A 120 7.73 1.21 15.96
N VAL A 121 6.90 0.20 15.75
CA VAL A 121 6.01 -0.32 16.79
C VAL A 121 6.78 -1.31 17.66
N LYS A 122 6.83 -1.02 18.96
CA LYS A 122 7.48 -1.92 19.93
C LYS A 122 6.81 -3.30 19.92
N ASN A 123 7.63 -4.34 19.82
CA ASN A 123 7.16 -5.69 20.05
C ASN A 123 6.79 -5.84 21.53
N ILE A 124 5.59 -6.31 21.78
CA ILE A 124 5.12 -6.62 23.14
C ILE A 124 4.89 -8.13 23.23
N LYS A 125 5.09 -8.69 24.45
CA LYS A 125 4.96 -10.15 24.68
C LYS A 125 3.64 -10.74 24.16
N LYS A 126 2.55 -9.96 24.20
CA LYS A 126 1.23 -10.36 23.67
C LYS A 126 1.12 -10.01 22.19
N ILE A 127 0.87 -11.00 21.35
CA ILE A 127 0.62 -10.78 19.90
C ILE A 127 -0.73 -10.09 19.74
N THR A 128 -0.71 -8.78 19.49
CA THR A 128 -1.90 -7.95 19.30
C THR A 128 -1.65 -6.84 18.31
N GLY A 129 -2.72 -6.33 17.75
CA GLY A 129 -2.65 -5.20 16.83
C GLY A 129 -2.69 -5.63 15.36
N ILE A 130 -3.05 -4.70 14.55
CA ILE A 130 -3.47 -4.93 13.16
C ILE A 130 -2.86 -3.86 12.27
N LEU A 131 -2.27 -4.28 11.16
CA LEU A 131 -1.93 -3.40 10.06
C LEU A 131 -3.17 -3.21 9.20
N ILE A 132 -3.58 -1.96 8.98
CA ILE A 132 -4.59 -1.59 7.99
C ILE A 132 -3.93 -0.81 6.88
N LYS A 133 -4.08 -1.27 5.63
CA LYS A 133 -3.47 -0.63 4.46
C LYS A 133 -4.48 -0.50 3.34
N PHE A 134 -4.85 0.76 3.05
CA PHE A 134 -5.82 1.13 2.02
C PHE A 134 -5.20 2.17 1.07
N PRO A 135 -5.69 2.29 -0.16
CA PRO A 135 -5.26 3.37 -1.04
C PRO A 135 -5.71 4.74 -0.50
N LYS A 136 -5.00 5.78 -0.90
CA LYS A 136 -5.41 7.17 -0.65
C LYS A 136 -6.65 7.49 -1.49
N LYS A 137 -7.52 8.37 -1.00
CA LYS A 137 -8.76 8.75 -1.72
C LYS A 137 -8.55 9.26 -3.15
N LYS A 138 -7.45 9.98 -3.39
CA LYS A 138 -7.13 10.58 -4.69
C LYS A 138 -6.04 9.82 -5.46
N GLN A 139 -5.78 8.56 -5.08
CA GLN A 139 -4.77 7.73 -5.75
C GLN A 139 -5.31 7.21 -7.07
N ASP A 140 -4.51 7.28 -8.12
CA ASP A 140 -4.87 6.67 -9.40
C ASP A 140 -4.60 5.16 -9.34
N LEU A 141 -5.67 4.39 -9.16
CA LEU A 141 -5.58 2.94 -9.00
C LEU A 141 -5.18 2.17 -10.27
N ARG A 142 -5.03 2.86 -11.40
CA ARG A 142 -4.49 2.23 -12.62
C ARG A 142 -3.00 1.94 -12.49
N ILE A 143 -2.28 2.81 -11.78
CA ILE A 143 -0.82 2.81 -11.74
C ILE A 143 -0.20 2.77 -10.35
N ASP A 144 -0.96 3.16 -9.32
CA ASP A 144 -0.44 3.29 -7.95
C ASP A 144 -1.38 2.56 -6.98
N LEU A 145 -1.22 1.24 -6.90
CA LEU A 145 -1.92 0.39 -5.96
C LEU A 145 -1.04 0.11 -4.74
N PRO A 146 -1.56 0.28 -3.51
CA PRO A 146 -0.82 -0.13 -2.33
C PRO A 146 -0.50 -1.62 -2.41
N THR A 147 0.78 -1.94 -2.34
CA THR A 147 1.26 -3.32 -2.52
C THR A 147 1.78 -3.87 -1.21
N ILE A 148 1.51 -5.14 -0.95
CA ILE A 148 2.13 -5.95 0.10
C ILE A 148 2.68 -7.25 -0.46
N GLY A 149 3.61 -7.84 0.25
CA GLY A 149 4.19 -9.15 -0.06
C GLY A 149 4.69 -9.82 1.20
N ILE A 150 5.39 -10.94 1.06
CA ILE A 150 5.85 -11.78 2.16
C ILE A 150 6.66 -11.00 3.21
N ASP A 151 7.45 -10.02 2.80
CA ASP A 151 8.25 -9.23 3.76
C ASP A 151 7.39 -8.37 4.67
N THR A 152 6.24 -7.86 4.17
CA THR A 152 5.27 -7.16 5.02
C THR A 152 4.73 -8.08 6.11
N PHE A 153 4.41 -9.34 5.79
CA PHE A 153 3.95 -10.33 6.77
C PHE A 153 5.03 -10.66 7.80
N LYS A 154 6.29 -10.84 7.35
CA LYS A 154 7.43 -11.08 8.24
C LYS A 154 7.65 -9.91 9.20
N ASP A 155 7.62 -8.67 8.69
CA ASP A 155 7.76 -7.47 9.52
C ASP A 155 6.61 -7.34 10.53
N CYS A 156 5.36 -7.59 10.11
CA CYS A 156 4.21 -7.63 11.01
C CYS A 156 4.39 -8.66 12.13
N LYS A 157 4.82 -9.89 11.79
CA LYS A 157 5.07 -10.95 12.77
C LYS A 157 6.15 -10.53 13.78
N LYS A 158 7.28 -9.98 13.30
CA LYS A 158 8.37 -9.49 14.15
C LYS A 158 7.93 -8.39 15.11
N SER A 159 6.99 -7.53 14.68
CA SER A 159 6.43 -6.46 15.51
C SER A 159 5.23 -6.90 16.37
N GLY A 160 4.95 -8.21 16.45
CA GLY A 160 3.86 -8.76 17.26
C GLY A 160 2.46 -8.42 16.76
N LEU A 161 2.29 -8.13 15.45
CA LEU A 161 0.99 -7.87 14.86
C LEU A 161 0.28 -9.18 14.53
N LYS A 162 -1.02 -9.22 14.81
CA LYS A 162 -1.89 -10.40 14.67
C LYS A 162 -2.55 -10.51 13.31
N GLY A 163 -2.68 -9.41 12.57
CA GLY A 163 -3.38 -9.44 11.30
C GLY A 163 -3.12 -8.26 10.38
N ILE A 164 -3.56 -8.45 9.14
CA ILE A 164 -3.48 -7.48 8.07
C ILE A 164 -4.86 -7.30 7.45
N VAL A 165 -5.26 -6.04 7.25
CA VAL A 165 -6.52 -5.64 6.64
C VAL A 165 -6.24 -4.83 5.38
N LEU A 166 -6.76 -5.27 4.25
CA LEU A 166 -6.63 -4.65 2.94
C LEU A 166 -7.98 -4.11 2.44
N LYS A 167 -7.94 -3.18 1.50
CA LYS A 167 -9.14 -2.74 0.77
C LYS A 167 -9.40 -3.69 -0.40
N ALA A 168 -10.61 -4.22 -0.47
CA ALA A 168 -11.02 -5.16 -1.51
C ALA A 168 -10.83 -4.56 -2.91
N LYS A 169 -10.22 -5.34 -3.80
CA LYS A 169 -9.92 -5.00 -5.20
C LYS A 169 -9.03 -3.76 -5.40
N GLN A 170 -8.44 -3.22 -4.31
CA GLN A 170 -7.67 -1.98 -4.35
C GLN A 170 -6.27 -2.09 -3.70
N ASN A 171 -5.86 -3.30 -3.35
CA ASN A 171 -4.51 -3.59 -2.88
C ASN A 171 -3.94 -4.75 -3.69
N VAL A 172 -2.67 -4.63 -4.07
CA VAL A 172 -1.92 -5.72 -4.69
C VAL A 172 -1.28 -6.57 -3.61
N ILE A 173 -1.38 -7.89 -3.75
CA ILE A 173 -0.67 -8.88 -2.95
C ILE A 173 0.24 -9.71 -3.84
N LEU A 174 1.54 -9.61 -3.63
CA LEU A 174 2.55 -10.40 -4.35
C LEU A 174 2.70 -11.76 -3.68
N ASP A 175 2.87 -12.81 -4.48
CA ASP A 175 3.01 -14.20 -3.99
C ASP A 175 1.90 -14.58 -2.99
N ARG A 176 0.64 -14.37 -3.40
CA ARG A 176 -0.55 -14.54 -2.55
C ARG A 176 -0.53 -15.83 -1.75
N SER A 177 -0.27 -16.95 -2.40
CA SER A 177 -0.26 -18.27 -1.75
C SER A 177 0.81 -18.36 -0.66
N ARG A 178 2.01 -17.83 -0.93
CA ARG A 178 3.11 -17.77 0.04
C ARG A 178 2.77 -16.89 1.23
N CYS A 179 2.11 -15.74 0.99
CA CYS A 179 1.65 -14.84 2.05
C CYS A 179 0.61 -15.49 2.95
N ILE A 180 -0.40 -16.16 2.36
CA ILE A 180 -1.46 -16.86 3.09
C ILE A 180 -0.90 -18.01 3.90
N ASN A 181 -0.02 -18.83 3.31
CA ASN A 181 0.64 -19.94 4.00
C ASN A 181 1.47 -19.46 5.19
N PHE A 182 2.23 -18.37 5.00
CA PHE A 182 2.98 -17.76 6.11
C PHE A 182 2.07 -17.25 7.22
N ALA A 183 0.97 -16.56 6.87
CA ALA A 183 0.00 -16.06 7.83
C ALA A 183 -0.62 -17.21 8.64
N ASN A 184 -1.05 -18.30 7.98
CA ASN A 184 -1.61 -19.47 8.62
C ASN A 184 -0.61 -20.14 9.58
N LYS A 185 0.64 -20.33 9.14
CA LYS A 185 1.71 -20.93 9.97
C LYS A 185 2.02 -20.08 11.21
N ASN A 186 1.85 -18.78 11.13
CA ASN A 186 2.15 -17.84 12.21
C ASN A 186 0.92 -17.34 12.96
N ARG A 187 -0.24 -17.99 12.80
CA ARG A 187 -1.52 -17.62 13.46
C ARG A 187 -1.90 -16.15 13.24
N MET A 188 -1.63 -15.64 12.04
CA MET A 188 -2.03 -14.31 11.61
C MET A 188 -3.29 -14.40 10.75
N PHE A 189 -4.14 -13.36 10.78
CA PHE A 189 -5.22 -13.26 9.80
C PHE A 189 -4.89 -12.28 8.68
N LEU A 190 -5.49 -12.56 7.51
CA LEU A 190 -5.53 -11.66 6.35
C LEU A 190 -6.98 -11.52 5.92
N ILE A 191 -7.49 -10.30 5.98
CA ILE A 191 -8.83 -9.99 5.49
C ILE A 191 -8.83 -8.85 4.49
N SER A 192 -9.82 -8.85 3.61
CA SER A 192 -10.08 -7.80 2.65
C SER A 192 -11.50 -7.25 2.84
N LYS A 193 -11.66 -5.94 2.94
CA LYS A 193 -12.91 -5.22 3.22
C LYS A 193 -13.24 -4.17 2.17
#